data_cbc0b938e323baae811cfd43f058ad79
#
_entry.id   cbc0b938e323baae811cfd43f058ad79
#
_cell.length_a   1.000
_cell.length_b   1.000
_cell.length_c   1.000
_cell.angle_alpha   90.00
_cell.angle_beta   90.00
_cell.angle_gamma   90.00
#
_symmetry.space_group_name_H-M   'P 1'
#
loop_
_entity.id
_entity.type
_entity.pdbx_description
1 polymer ?
#
loop_
_entity_poly.entity_id
_entity_poly.type
_entity_poly.pdbx_seq_one_letter_code
_entity_poly.pdbx_strand_id
1 'polypeptide(L)'
;NYSLNRTSLYEGNFKYTDEYKKYNEYYDDGNIIVNVMSVGKEEYTRYLNKLGLSYDKVKYKGILINNDKKTFEEENIVFNILDIKKGDILKLKNRKVDTNLDIEVALVTDKRPLGYENYFGIPFLIVSDEMMDNLPKSNSIELLIKSNKPDKLQDDIEKLVKEKECEEEVSIVNLDATMKELKNIYLIVAIFLYGFIIVISLIGVTNIFNTISTNMMLRKSEFATLKSIGMTKKEFNKMIFLESFLYSVKSLLIGLPIGIGLSYLIYLGLKQSLVFTYVPPYKGIIISI
;
A
#
# COMPACT_ATOMS: atom_id res chain seq x y z
N ASN A 1 -10.94 -14.18 -19.03
CA ASN A 1 -9.86 -13.39 -19.65
C ASN A 1 -8.56 -13.76 -18.96
N TYR A 2 -7.51 -13.89 -19.75
CA TYR A 2 -6.16 -14.18 -19.23
C TYR A 2 -5.13 -13.28 -19.91
N SER A 3 -3.97 -13.11 -19.26
CA SER A 3 -2.78 -12.51 -19.85
C SER A 3 -1.59 -13.40 -19.55
N LEU A 4 -0.79 -13.67 -20.55
CA LEU A 4 0.46 -14.41 -20.43
C LEU A 4 1.61 -13.41 -20.46
N ASN A 5 2.34 -13.32 -19.37
CA ASN A 5 3.51 -12.48 -19.26
C ASN A 5 4.76 -13.35 -19.25
N ARG A 6 5.79 -12.93 -19.96
CA ARG A 6 7.06 -13.66 -20.06
C ARG A 6 8.19 -12.71 -19.71
N THR A 7 9.08 -13.10 -18.83
CA THR A 7 10.20 -12.26 -18.38
C THR A 7 11.52 -12.96 -18.58
N SER A 8 12.49 -12.22 -19.11
CA SER A 8 13.87 -12.67 -19.30
C SER A 8 14.84 -11.65 -18.77
N LEU A 9 15.93 -12.12 -18.17
CA LEU A 9 16.99 -11.29 -17.62
C LEU A 9 18.04 -11.02 -18.69
N TYR A 10 18.28 -9.76 -18.92
CA TYR A 10 19.33 -9.24 -19.78
C TYR A 10 20.28 -8.37 -18.97
N GLU A 11 21.45 -8.13 -19.50
CA GLU A 11 22.40 -7.17 -18.98
C GLU A 11 22.92 -6.28 -20.10
N GLY A 12 23.26 -5.06 -19.79
CA GLY A 12 23.83 -4.11 -20.73
C GLY A 12 24.73 -3.09 -20.05
N ASN A 13 25.57 -2.46 -20.82
CA ASN A 13 26.48 -1.44 -20.31
C ASN A 13 25.75 -0.09 -20.29
N PHE A 14 25.31 0.32 -19.10
CA PHE A 14 24.56 1.55 -18.86
C PHE A 14 25.19 2.39 -17.75
N LYS A 15 24.68 3.61 -17.62
CA LYS A 15 25.02 4.51 -16.51
C LYS A 15 23.80 4.77 -15.66
N TYR A 16 23.98 4.73 -14.36
CA TYR A 16 22.97 5.20 -13.43
C TYR A 16 22.86 6.73 -13.46
N THR A 17 21.66 7.25 -13.19
CA THR A 17 21.47 8.69 -13.02
C THR A 17 22.20 9.19 -11.77
N ASP A 18 22.53 10.49 -11.73
CA ASP A 18 23.12 11.10 -10.53
C ASP A 18 22.15 11.04 -9.33
N GLU A 19 20.84 11.10 -9.60
CA GLU A 19 19.83 10.93 -8.57
C GLU A 19 19.86 9.52 -7.97
N TYR A 20 19.94 8.47 -8.79
CA TYR A 20 20.08 7.09 -8.30
C TYR A 20 21.31 6.94 -7.42
N LYS A 21 22.46 7.46 -7.87
CA LYS A 21 23.75 7.41 -7.15
C LYS A 21 23.67 8.12 -5.80
N LYS A 22 22.94 9.22 -5.70
CA LYS A 22 22.75 9.98 -4.46
C LYS A 22 22.05 9.17 -3.36
N TYR A 23 21.10 8.30 -3.73
CA TYR A 23 20.26 7.56 -2.78
C TYR A 23 20.64 6.09 -2.63
N ASN A 24 21.65 5.60 -3.37
CA ASN A 24 22.12 4.22 -3.30
C ASN A 24 23.63 4.20 -3.10
N GLU A 25 24.07 3.62 -1.98
CA GLU A 25 25.49 3.54 -1.62
C GLU A 25 26.28 2.56 -2.48
N TYR A 26 25.59 1.54 -3.00
CA TYR A 26 26.19 0.48 -3.81
C TYR A 26 25.64 0.53 -5.22
N TYR A 27 26.42 1.03 -6.14
CA TYR A 27 26.16 0.98 -7.58
C TYR A 27 27.46 0.72 -8.33
N ASP A 28 27.34 -0.03 -9.42
CA ASP A 28 28.45 -0.27 -10.35
C ASP A 28 27.96 0.10 -11.75
N ASP A 29 28.50 1.19 -12.29
CA ASP A 29 28.26 1.57 -13.69
C ASP A 29 28.88 0.49 -14.58
N GLY A 30 28.18 0.04 -15.59
CA GLY A 30 28.63 -1.00 -16.51
C GLY A 30 27.54 -2.03 -16.76
N ASN A 31 27.76 -3.27 -16.35
CA ASN A 31 26.80 -4.35 -16.59
C ASN A 31 25.60 -4.26 -15.65
N ILE A 32 24.56 -3.58 -16.10
CA ILE A 32 23.32 -3.41 -15.34
C ILE A 32 22.27 -4.41 -15.85
N ILE A 33 21.57 -5.05 -14.90
CA ILE A 33 20.48 -5.98 -15.21
C ILE A 33 19.25 -5.20 -15.61
N VAL A 34 18.63 -5.64 -16.71
CA VAL A 34 17.34 -5.15 -17.20
C VAL A 34 16.41 -6.33 -17.37
N ASN A 35 15.22 -6.25 -16.79
CA ASN A 35 14.16 -7.21 -17.04
C ASN A 35 13.47 -6.89 -18.38
N VAL A 36 13.52 -7.80 -19.33
CA VAL A 36 12.73 -7.72 -20.57
C VAL A 36 11.46 -8.53 -20.37
N MET A 37 10.32 -7.86 -20.41
CA MET A 37 9.01 -8.45 -20.13
C MET A 37 8.06 -8.27 -21.30
N SER A 38 7.45 -9.34 -21.77
CA SER A 38 6.27 -9.25 -22.64
C SER A 38 5.00 -9.43 -21.82
N VAL A 39 3.95 -8.79 -22.30
CA VAL A 39 2.60 -8.85 -21.72
C VAL A 39 1.65 -9.32 -22.81
N GLY A 40 0.68 -10.19 -22.46
CA GLY A 40 -0.27 -10.74 -23.40
C GLY A 40 -0.91 -9.68 -24.30
N LYS A 41 -1.13 -9.98 -25.58
CA LYS A 41 -1.51 -9.02 -26.63
C LYS A 41 -2.66 -8.08 -26.26
N GLU A 42 -3.72 -8.58 -25.61
CA GLU A 42 -4.86 -7.76 -25.22
C GLU A 42 -4.47 -6.74 -24.13
N GLU A 43 -3.70 -7.17 -23.14
CA GLU A 43 -3.26 -6.29 -22.07
C GLU A 43 -2.19 -5.31 -22.57
N TYR A 44 -1.29 -5.74 -23.45
CA TYR A 44 -0.33 -4.84 -24.07
C TYR A 44 -1.05 -3.73 -24.85
N THR A 45 -2.10 -4.08 -25.60
CA THR A 45 -2.91 -3.08 -26.34
C THR A 45 -3.59 -2.10 -25.38
N ARG A 46 -4.14 -2.57 -24.24
CA ARG A 46 -4.72 -1.68 -23.21
C ARG A 46 -3.65 -0.79 -22.60
N TYR A 47 -2.48 -1.33 -22.32
CA TYR A 47 -1.36 -0.57 -21.79
C TYR A 47 -0.91 0.53 -22.75
N LEU A 48 -0.76 0.22 -24.03
CA LEU A 48 -0.44 1.20 -25.06
C LEU A 48 -1.48 2.32 -25.15
N ASN A 49 -2.76 1.98 -25.11
CA ASN A 49 -3.85 2.96 -25.13
C ASN A 49 -3.75 3.93 -23.92
N LYS A 50 -3.41 3.44 -22.74
CA LYS A 50 -3.17 4.28 -21.55
C LYS A 50 -1.96 5.22 -21.73
N LEU A 51 -1.00 4.82 -22.55
CA LEU A 51 0.20 5.62 -22.88
C LEU A 51 0.00 6.53 -24.09
N GLY A 52 -1.12 6.44 -24.81
CA GLY A 52 -1.37 7.17 -26.06
C GLY A 52 -0.52 6.68 -27.23
N LEU A 53 -0.10 5.41 -27.21
CA LEU A 53 0.74 4.80 -28.24
C LEU A 53 -0.08 3.85 -29.13
N SER A 54 0.31 3.75 -30.42
CA SER A 54 -0.24 2.78 -31.37
C SER A 54 0.66 1.54 -31.41
N TYR A 55 0.05 0.34 -31.44
CA TYR A 55 0.74 -0.93 -31.49
C TYR A 55 1.75 -1.01 -32.66
N ASP A 56 1.34 -0.63 -33.87
CA ASP A 56 2.19 -0.74 -35.08
C ASP A 56 3.46 0.11 -35.01
N LYS A 57 3.44 1.19 -34.22
CA LYS A 57 4.59 2.08 -34.05
C LYS A 57 5.61 1.56 -33.03
N VAL A 58 5.21 0.64 -32.15
CA VAL A 58 6.03 0.21 -31.03
C VAL A 58 6.22 -1.30 -30.92
N LYS A 59 5.63 -2.10 -31.82
CA LYS A 59 5.68 -3.57 -31.74
C LYS A 59 7.09 -4.17 -31.70
N TYR A 60 8.08 -3.48 -32.29
CA TYR A 60 9.48 -3.87 -32.28
C TYR A 60 10.36 -2.92 -31.50
N LYS A 61 9.77 -2.13 -30.59
CA LYS A 61 10.46 -1.21 -29.70
C LYS A 61 10.12 -1.55 -28.26
N GLY A 62 10.95 -1.10 -27.33
CA GLY A 62 10.71 -1.27 -25.90
C GLY A 62 10.10 -0.04 -25.25
N ILE A 63 9.27 -0.25 -24.24
CA ILE A 63 8.80 0.78 -23.32
C ILE A 63 9.55 0.58 -22.03
N LEU A 64 10.39 1.54 -21.65
CA LEU A 64 11.24 1.45 -20.47
C LEU A 64 10.53 2.00 -19.23
N ILE A 65 10.35 1.15 -18.24
CA ILE A 65 9.97 1.55 -16.88
C ILE A 65 11.29 1.71 -16.12
N ASN A 66 11.66 2.95 -15.88
CA ASN A 66 13.00 3.34 -15.44
C ASN A 66 12.98 4.06 -14.08
N ASN A 67 11.86 4.04 -13.38
CA ASN A 67 11.73 4.72 -12.11
C ASN A 67 11.82 3.77 -10.92
N ASP A 68 12.47 4.22 -9.88
CA ASP A 68 12.45 3.62 -8.56
C ASP A 68 11.95 4.61 -7.52
N LYS A 69 11.55 4.10 -6.36
CA LYS A 69 11.04 4.89 -5.26
C LYS A 69 11.74 4.48 -3.98
N LYS A 70 12.36 5.44 -3.32
CA LYS A 70 13.00 5.24 -2.02
C LYS A 70 12.45 6.24 -1.00
N THR A 71 12.27 5.79 0.22
CA THR A 71 11.94 6.69 1.33
C THR A 71 13.24 7.15 1.96
N PHE A 72 13.49 8.45 1.93
CA PHE A 72 14.68 9.07 2.52
C PHE A 72 14.24 10.27 3.37
N GLU A 73 14.68 10.36 4.61
CA GLU A 73 14.32 11.43 5.56
C GLU A 73 12.81 11.73 5.61
N GLU A 74 11.99 10.67 5.66
CA GLU A 74 10.51 10.72 5.70
C GLU A 74 9.84 11.14 4.37
N GLU A 75 10.57 11.46 3.33
CA GLU A 75 10.04 11.78 2.01
C GLU A 75 10.15 10.59 1.05
N ASN A 76 9.10 10.39 0.26
CA ASN A 76 9.12 9.41 -0.83
C ASN A 76 9.69 10.07 -2.07
N ILE A 77 10.92 9.75 -2.39
CA ILE A 77 11.61 10.26 -3.56
C ILE A 77 11.44 9.27 -4.70
N VAL A 78 11.00 9.76 -5.86
CA VAL A 78 10.92 8.99 -7.10
C VAL A 78 11.99 9.52 -8.03
N PHE A 79 12.84 8.63 -8.53
CA PHE A 79 13.94 8.98 -9.42
C PHE A 79 14.08 7.96 -10.54
N ASN A 80 14.75 8.37 -11.63
CA ASN A 80 15.09 7.45 -12.71
C ASN A 80 16.33 6.64 -12.35
N ILE A 81 16.34 5.35 -12.71
CA ILE A 81 17.45 4.43 -12.43
C ILE A 81 18.59 4.69 -13.42
N LEU A 82 18.29 4.65 -14.72
CA LEU A 82 19.27 4.75 -15.80
C LEU A 82 19.17 6.08 -16.55
N ASP A 83 20.30 6.62 -17.01
CA ASP A 83 20.33 7.79 -17.90
C ASP A 83 20.02 7.36 -19.34
N ILE A 84 18.78 7.00 -19.59
CA ILE A 84 18.26 6.53 -20.89
C ILE A 84 17.07 7.39 -21.28
N LYS A 85 17.00 7.75 -22.56
CA LYS A 85 15.95 8.60 -23.14
C LYS A 85 15.21 7.87 -24.27
N LYS A 86 14.06 8.41 -24.61
CA LYS A 86 13.31 7.98 -25.78
C LYS A 86 14.18 8.09 -27.04
N GLY A 87 14.24 7.04 -27.84
CA GLY A 87 15.02 6.94 -29.07
C GLY A 87 16.39 6.29 -28.89
N ASP A 88 16.86 6.10 -27.66
CA ASP A 88 18.12 5.40 -27.40
C ASP A 88 17.99 3.92 -27.78
N ILE A 89 19.09 3.33 -28.25
CA ILE A 89 19.16 1.90 -28.56
C ILE A 89 19.85 1.20 -27.39
N LEU A 90 19.12 0.31 -26.74
CA LEU A 90 19.65 -0.53 -25.67
C LEU A 90 20.31 -1.76 -26.30
N LYS A 91 21.59 -1.94 -26.03
CA LYS A 91 22.35 -3.14 -26.39
C LYS A 91 22.36 -4.06 -25.18
N LEU A 92 21.60 -5.12 -25.27
CA LEU A 92 21.33 -6.07 -24.19
C LEU A 92 21.91 -7.45 -24.55
N LYS A 93 22.53 -8.11 -23.58
CA LYS A 93 22.99 -9.48 -23.67
C LYS A 93 22.16 -10.37 -22.74
N ASN A 94 21.65 -11.49 -23.23
CA ASN A 94 20.94 -12.41 -22.36
C ASN A 94 21.89 -13.11 -21.39
N ARG A 95 21.51 -13.21 -20.12
CA ARG A 95 22.38 -13.78 -19.06
C ARG A 95 22.52 -15.30 -19.11
N LYS A 96 21.61 -16.01 -19.78
CA LYS A 96 21.63 -17.49 -19.84
C LYS A 96 22.10 -18.03 -21.19
N VAL A 97 21.85 -17.30 -22.24
CA VAL A 97 22.13 -17.71 -23.61
C VAL A 97 22.92 -16.59 -24.29
N ASP A 98 23.94 -16.94 -25.04
CA ASP A 98 24.79 -15.96 -25.74
C ASP A 98 24.02 -15.33 -26.92
N THR A 99 23.04 -14.49 -26.60
CA THR A 99 22.18 -13.80 -27.56
C THR A 99 22.14 -12.31 -27.21
N ASN A 100 22.37 -11.50 -28.23
CA ASN A 100 22.31 -10.05 -28.13
C ASN A 100 20.94 -9.55 -28.61
N LEU A 101 20.45 -8.47 -27.99
CA LEU A 101 19.22 -7.80 -28.34
C LEU A 101 19.49 -6.30 -28.43
N ASP A 102 19.34 -5.74 -29.62
CA ASP A 102 19.38 -4.29 -29.83
C ASP A 102 17.94 -3.79 -29.98
N ILE A 103 17.50 -2.91 -29.06
CA ILE A 103 16.13 -2.44 -29.01
C ILE A 103 16.06 -0.92 -28.79
N GLU A 104 15.29 -0.25 -29.65
CA GLU A 104 15.01 1.18 -29.52
C GLU A 104 13.96 1.43 -28.42
N VAL A 105 14.20 2.40 -27.56
CA VAL A 105 13.28 2.86 -26.50
C VAL A 105 12.22 3.77 -27.12
N ALA A 106 10.99 3.29 -27.23
CA ALA A 106 9.86 4.06 -27.76
C ALA A 106 9.37 5.12 -26.76
N LEU A 107 9.43 4.81 -25.47
CA LEU A 107 8.99 5.68 -24.37
C LEU A 107 9.67 5.27 -23.06
N VAL A 108 9.99 6.26 -22.23
CA VAL A 108 10.35 6.06 -20.83
C VAL A 108 9.15 6.51 -19.99
N THR A 109 8.68 5.68 -19.05
CA THR A 109 7.46 5.93 -18.28
C THR A 109 7.52 5.32 -16.88
N ASP A 110 6.69 5.84 -15.98
CA ASP A 110 6.40 5.28 -14.66
C ASP A 110 5.13 4.42 -14.63
N LYS A 111 4.34 4.45 -15.72
CA LYS A 111 3.11 3.66 -15.84
C LYS A 111 3.43 2.20 -16.09
N ARG A 112 2.78 1.32 -15.35
CA ARG A 112 3.05 -0.12 -15.31
C ARG A 112 1.94 -0.92 -15.95
N PRO A 113 2.27 -2.00 -16.70
CA PRO A 113 1.28 -2.95 -17.18
C PRO A 113 0.79 -3.87 -16.04
N LEU A 114 -0.25 -4.64 -16.29
CA LEU A 114 -0.71 -5.69 -15.39
C LEU A 114 0.34 -6.80 -15.25
N GLY A 115 0.54 -7.30 -14.03
CA GLY A 115 1.54 -8.34 -13.73
C GLY A 115 2.97 -7.81 -13.60
N TYR A 116 3.14 -6.50 -13.57
CA TYR A 116 4.44 -5.93 -13.25
C TYR A 116 4.74 -6.10 -11.75
N GLU A 117 5.77 -6.86 -11.44
CA GLU A 117 6.33 -6.93 -10.09
C GLU A 117 7.40 -5.84 -9.90
N ASN A 118 7.33 -5.14 -8.77
CA ASN A 118 8.30 -4.09 -8.47
C ASN A 118 9.56 -4.70 -7.87
N TYR A 119 10.59 -4.91 -8.68
CA TYR A 119 11.93 -5.23 -8.20
C TYR A 119 12.68 -3.91 -7.98
N PHE A 120 12.97 -3.57 -6.74
CA PHE A 120 13.69 -2.35 -6.38
C PHE A 120 15.02 -2.25 -7.13
N GLY A 121 15.25 -1.11 -7.79
CA GLY A 121 16.50 -0.81 -8.47
C GLY A 121 16.74 -1.55 -9.79
N ILE A 122 15.77 -2.32 -10.31
CA ILE A 122 15.90 -3.02 -11.60
C ILE A 122 14.93 -2.43 -12.61
N PRO A 123 15.42 -1.84 -13.71
CA PRO A 123 14.56 -1.33 -14.77
C PRO A 123 13.90 -2.46 -15.56
N PHE A 124 12.69 -2.19 -16.09
CA PHE A 124 11.94 -3.10 -16.93
C PHE A 124 11.76 -2.53 -18.33
N LEU A 125 12.04 -3.35 -19.32
CA LEU A 125 11.78 -3.08 -20.70
C LEU A 125 10.56 -3.90 -21.15
N ILE A 126 9.44 -3.23 -21.34
CA ILE A 126 8.19 -3.87 -21.78
C ILE A 126 8.19 -3.95 -23.29
N VAL A 127 7.98 -5.15 -23.80
CA VAL A 127 7.98 -5.46 -25.25
C VAL A 127 6.70 -6.19 -25.67
N SER A 128 6.42 -6.27 -26.96
CA SER A 128 5.32 -7.06 -27.50
C SER A 128 5.61 -8.56 -27.42
N ASP A 129 4.55 -9.39 -27.41
CA ASP A 129 4.68 -10.84 -27.51
C ASP A 129 5.37 -11.28 -28.81
N GLU A 130 5.07 -10.60 -29.93
CA GLU A 130 5.70 -10.89 -31.23
C GLU A 130 7.22 -10.68 -31.16
N MET A 131 7.68 -9.72 -30.40
CA MET A 131 9.11 -9.50 -30.17
C MET A 131 9.70 -10.60 -29.28
N MET A 132 9.01 -10.93 -28.18
CA MET A 132 9.47 -11.96 -27.24
C MET A 132 9.53 -13.36 -27.88
N ASP A 133 8.67 -13.67 -28.85
CA ASP A 133 8.67 -14.94 -29.55
C ASP A 133 9.96 -15.16 -30.37
N ASN A 134 10.65 -14.11 -30.76
CA ASN A 134 11.92 -14.16 -31.45
C ASN A 134 13.15 -14.18 -30.50
N LEU A 135 12.92 -14.17 -29.19
CA LEU A 135 13.97 -14.19 -28.17
C LEU A 135 14.13 -15.59 -27.56
N PRO A 136 15.26 -15.87 -26.91
CA PRO A 136 15.46 -17.11 -26.15
C PRO A 136 14.35 -17.37 -25.13
N LYS A 137 14.17 -18.63 -24.75
CA LYS A 137 13.17 -19.04 -23.75
C LYS A 137 13.24 -18.16 -22.51
N SER A 138 12.07 -17.69 -22.08
CA SER A 138 11.92 -16.82 -20.92
C SER A 138 12.40 -17.49 -19.63
N ASN A 139 12.89 -16.69 -18.70
CA ASN A 139 13.32 -17.16 -17.38
C ASN A 139 12.14 -17.48 -16.47
N SER A 140 11.06 -16.72 -16.61
CA SER A 140 9.80 -16.94 -15.91
C SER A 140 8.61 -16.66 -16.82
N ILE A 141 7.53 -17.37 -16.55
CA ILE A 141 6.25 -17.22 -17.24
C ILE A 141 5.20 -17.03 -16.15
N GLU A 142 4.41 -15.98 -16.27
CA GLU A 142 3.31 -15.69 -15.37
C GLU A 142 2.00 -15.71 -16.15
N LEU A 143 1.03 -16.49 -15.69
CA LEU A 143 -0.31 -16.55 -16.25
C LEU A 143 -1.30 -15.88 -15.30
N LEU A 144 -1.76 -14.71 -15.69
CA LEU A 144 -2.79 -13.96 -14.96
C LEU A 144 -4.17 -14.36 -15.46
N ILE A 145 -5.00 -14.92 -14.61
CA ILE A 145 -6.34 -15.37 -14.98
C ILE A 145 -7.40 -14.61 -14.18
N LYS A 146 -8.35 -13.96 -14.85
CA LYS A 146 -9.53 -13.39 -14.22
C LYS A 146 -10.66 -14.41 -14.24
N SER A 147 -11.12 -14.82 -13.03
CA SER A 147 -12.21 -15.78 -12.85
C SER A 147 -13.30 -15.20 -11.94
N ASN A 148 -14.56 -15.62 -12.16
CA ASN A 148 -15.66 -15.35 -11.25
C ASN A 148 -15.74 -16.39 -10.11
N LYS A 149 -14.95 -17.47 -10.19
CA LYS A 149 -14.84 -18.54 -9.19
C LYS A 149 -13.36 -18.87 -8.98
N PRO A 150 -12.59 -17.95 -8.34
CA PRO A 150 -11.15 -18.11 -8.21
C PRO A 150 -10.76 -19.34 -7.39
N ASP A 151 -11.47 -19.65 -6.31
CA ASP A 151 -11.17 -20.77 -5.44
C ASP A 151 -11.29 -22.11 -6.20
N LYS A 152 -12.38 -22.30 -6.97
CA LYS A 152 -12.55 -23.50 -7.79
C LYS A 152 -11.49 -23.59 -8.92
N LEU A 153 -11.14 -22.46 -9.52
CA LEU A 153 -10.11 -22.41 -10.55
C LEU A 153 -8.74 -22.79 -9.97
N GLN A 154 -8.44 -22.36 -8.75
CA GLN A 154 -7.22 -22.76 -8.06
C GLN A 154 -7.18 -24.26 -7.86
N ASP A 155 -8.26 -24.87 -7.31
CA ASP A 155 -8.34 -26.33 -7.13
C ASP A 155 -8.13 -27.11 -8.44
N ASP A 156 -8.75 -26.62 -9.52
CA ASP A 156 -8.63 -27.27 -10.84
C ASP A 156 -7.20 -27.17 -11.40
N ILE A 157 -6.51 -26.02 -11.21
CA ILE A 157 -5.11 -25.84 -11.62
C ILE A 157 -4.18 -26.69 -10.75
N GLU A 158 -4.37 -26.73 -9.42
CA GLU A 158 -3.57 -27.55 -8.51
C GLU A 158 -3.63 -29.04 -8.87
N LYS A 159 -4.83 -29.54 -9.24
CA LYS A 159 -4.98 -30.90 -9.76
C LYS A 159 -4.18 -31.15 -11.03
N LEU A 160 -4.25 -30.23 -11.97
CA LEU A 160 -3.50 -30.34 -13.24
C LEU A 160 -1.99 -30.33 -13.01
N VAL A 161 -1.51 -29.46 -12.13
CA VAL A 161 -0.09 -29.36 -11.76
C VAL A 161 0.39 -30.65 -11.13
N LYS A 162 -0.41 -31.25 -10.25
CA LYS A 162 -0.14 -32.52 -9.61
C LYS A 162 -0.16 -33.68 -10.58
N GLU A 163 -1.12 -33.74 -11.49
CA GLU A 163 -1.20 -34.75 -12.54
C GLU A 163 0.00 -34.71 -13.51
N LYS A 164 0.61 -33.51 -13.67
CA LYS A 164 1.77 -33.28 -14.54
C LYS A 164 3.10 -33.38 -13.80
N GLU A 165 3.09 -33.66 -12.50
CA GLU A 165 4.28 -33.78 -11.65
C GLU A 165 5.21 -32.55 -11.74
N CYS A 166 4.63 -31.33 -11.85
CA CYS A 166 5.38 -30.08 -11.97
C CYS A 166 5.14 -29.11 -10.79
N GLU A 167 4.83 -29.63 -9.61
CA GLU A 167 4.52 -28.86 -8.40
C GLU A 167 5.66 -27.95 -7.96
N GLU A 168 6.90 -28.36 -8.13
CA GLU A 168 8.08 -27.56 -7.76
C GLU A 168 8.36 -26.39 -8.71
N GLU A 169 7.79 -26.43 -9.93
CA GLU A 169 8.01 -25.41 -10.96
C GLU A 169 6.92 -24.36 -11.03
N VAL A 170 5.76 -24.63 -10.40
CA VAL A 170 4.57 -23.79 -10.49
C VAL A 170 4.16 -23.22 -9.15
N SER A 171 4.11 -21.88 -9.05
CA SER A 171 3.54 -21.17 -7.91
C SER A 171 2.15 -20.65 -8.27
N ILE A 172 1.15 -20.98 -7.46
CA ILE A 172 -0.24 -20.55 -7.67
C ILE A 172 -0.59 -19.53 -6.59
N VAL A 173 -1.02 -18.34 -7.01
CA VAL A 173 -1.44 -17.27 -6.10
C VAL A 173 -2.88 -16.89 -6.38
N ASN A 174 -3.77 -17.14 -5.42
CA ASN A 174 -5.15 -16.69 -5.46
C ASN A 174 -5.29 -15.34 -4.75
N LEU A 175 -5.26 -14.27 -5.53
CA LEU A 175 -5.34 -12.90 -4.99
C LEU A 175 -6.65 -12.64 -4.22
N ASP A 176 -7.77 -13.26 -4.63
CA ASP A 176 -9.05 -13.11 -3.93
C ASP A 176 -9.00 -13.77 -2.54
N ALA A 177 -8.44 -14.97 -2.43
CA ALA A 177 -8.22 -15.66 -1.15
C ALA A 177 -7.29 -14.85 -0.25
N THR A 178 -6.14 -14.39 -0.77
CA THR A 178 -5.19 -13.54 -0.03
C THR A 178 -5.85 -12.26 0.49
N MET A 179 -6.66 -11.60 -0.34
CA MET A 179 -7.38 -10.39 0.07
C MET A 179 -8.45 -10.67 1.12
N LYS A 180 -9.12 -11.83 1.06
CA LYS A 180 -10.06 -12.28 2.11
C LYS A 180 -9.33 -12.54 3.43
N GLU A 181 -8.18 -13.20 3.40
CA GLU A 181 -7.34 -13.44 4.58
C GLU A 181 -6.90 -12.13 5.24
N LEU A 182 -6.37 -11.19 4.47
CA LEU A 182 -5.98 -9.86 4.97
C LEU A 182 -7.16 -9.13 5.60
N LYS A 183 -8.35 -9.21 4.99
CA LYS A 183 -9.57 -8.63 5.54
C LYS A 183 -9.99 -9.29 6.84
N ASN A 184 -9.86 -10.61 6.96
CA ASN A 184 -10.15 -11.34 8.19
C ASN A 184 -9.19 -10.94 9.33
N ILE A 185 -7.90 -10.83 9.05
CA ILE A 185 -6.90 -10.34 10.01
C ILE A 185 -7.27 -8.93 10.48
N TYR A 186 -7.61 -8.04 9.55
CA TYR A 186 -8.07 -6.70 9.89
C TYR A 186 -9.32 -6.72 10.80
N LEU A 187 -10.30 -7.56 10.51
CA LEU A 187 -11.52 -7.69 11.33
C LEU A 187 -11.20 -8.18 12.74
N ILE A 188 -10.34 -9.19 12.89
CA ILE A 188 -9.91 -9.70 14.20
C ILE A 188 -9.27 -8.58 15.03
N VAL A 189 -8.32 -7.85 14.44
CA VAL A 189 -7.66 -6.73 15.10
C VAL A 189 -8.66 -5.63 15.47
N ALA A 190 -9.59 -5.30 14.56
CA ALA A 190 -10.62 -4.30 14.81
C ALA A 190 -11.53 -4.69 15.97
N ILE A 191 -12.01 -5.94 16.01
CA ILE A 191 -12.85 -6.46 17.12
C ILE A 191 -12.12 -6.35 18.46
N PHE A 192 -10.84 -6.73 18.48
CA PHE A 192 -10.03 -6.65 19.69
C PHE A 192 -9.88 -5.20 20.17
N LEU A 193 -9.54 -4.27 19.26
CA LEU A 193 -9.38 -2.86 19.58
C LEU A 193 -10.70 -2.22 20.06
N TYR A 194 -11.81 -2.49 19.38
CA TYR A 194 -13.12 -1.99 19.83
C TYR A 194 -13.54 -2.58 21.17
N GLY A 195 -13.26 -3.85 21.42
CA GLY A 195 -13.45 -4.46 22.73
C GLY A 195 -12.69 -3.72 23.83
N PHE A 196 -11.43 -3.41 23.59
CA PHE A 196 -10.62 -2.60 24.52
C PHE A 196 -11.20 -1.19 24.76
N ILE A 197 -11.63 -0.52 23.69
CA ILE A 197 -12.24 0.82 23.78
C ILE A 197 -13.51 0.77 24.65
N ILE A 198 -14.34 -0.24 24.47
CA ILE A 198 -15.56 -0.41 25.29
C ILE A 198 -15.23 -0.58 26.77
N VAL A 199 -14.26 -1.45 27.08
CA VAL A 199 -13.86 -1.69 28.50
C VAL A 199 -13.29 -0.41 29.11
N ILE A 200 -12.39 0.29 28.43
CA ILE A 200 -11.83 1.55 28.93
C ILE A 200 -12.92 2.61 29.10
N SER A 201 -13.87 2.70 28.19
CA SER A 201 -15.01 3.62 28.27
C SER A 201 -15.89 3.32 29.47
N LEU A 202 -16.18 2.04 29.76
CA LEU A 202 -16.94 1.65 30.95
C LEU A 202 -16.22 2.01 32.25
N ILE A 203 -14.90 1.81 32.31
CA ILE A 203 -14.08 2.24 33.45
C ILE A 203 -14.18 3.76 33.64
N GLY A 204 -14.06 4.52 32.52
CA GLY A 204 -14.19 5.97 32.52
C GLY A 204 -15.54 6.45 33.05
N VAL A 205 -16.64 5.89 32.55
CA VAL A 205 -18.02 6.18 33.00
C VAL A 205 -18.17 5.89 34.48
N THR A 206 -17.69 4.74 34.95
CA THR A 206 -17.77 4.36 36.38
C THR A 206 -17.00 5.34 37.26
N ASN A 207 -15.81 5.75 36.85
CA ASN A 207 -15.01 6.72 37.56
C ASN A 207 -15.68 8.12 37.64
N ILE A 208 -16.29 8.58 36.54
CA ILE A 208 -17.05 9.84 36.51
C ILE A 208 -18.24 9.74 37.46
N PHE A 209 -18.99 8.65 37.44
CA PHE A 209 -20.12 8.43 38.35
C PHE A 209 -19.70 8.47 39.83
N ASN A 210 -18.62 7.77 40.16
CA ASN A 210 -18.06 7.78 41.51
C ASN A 210 -17.64 9.17 41.95
N THR A 211 -16.94 9.90 41.06
CA THR A 211 -16.45 11.28 41.37
C THR A 211 -17.63 12.22 41.63
N ILE A 212 -18.64 12.20 40.74
CA ILE A 212 -19.83 13.07 40.93
C ILE A 212 -20.57 12.70 42.22
N SER A 213 -20.80 11.40 42.47
CA SER A 213 -21.47 10.92 43.67
C SER A 213 -20.74 11.34 44.95
N THR A 214 -19.42 11.21 44.99
CA THR A 214 -18.60 11.60 46.14
C THR A 214 -18.62 13.12 46.35
N ASN A 215 -18.48 13.91 45.28
CA ASN A 215 -18.56 15.37 45.34
C ASN A 215 -19.95 15.83 45.87
N MET A 216 -21.03 15.20 45.44
CA MET A 216 -22.37 15.50 45.96
C MET A 216 -22.52 15.14 47.43
N MET A 217 -21.92 14.03 47.89
CA MET A 217 -21.91 13.67 49.33
C MET A 217 -21.15 14.68 50.20
N LEU A 218 -19.97 15.09 49.76
CA LEU A 218 -19.12 16.05 50.48
C LEU A 218 -19.77 17.42 50.60
N ARG A 219 -20.55 17.82 49.57
CA ARG A 219 -21.21 19.14 49.54
C ARG A 219 -22.67 19.09 49.98
N LYS A 220 -23.09 18.04 50.71
CA LYS A 220 -24.48 17.84 51.15
C LYS A 220 -24.97 18.98 52.02
N SER A 221 -24.13 19.55 52.92
CA SER A 221 -24.48 20.69 53.78
C SER A 221 -24.69 21.97 52.98
N GLU A 222 -23.85 22.24 51.98
CA GLU A 222 -24.03 23.39 51.09
C GLU A 222 -25.35 23.30 50.32
N PHE A 223 -25.68 22.10 49.78
CA PHE A 223 -26.95 21.87 49.09
C PHE A 223 -28.16 21.99 50.00
N ALA A 224 -28.05 21.60 51.29
CA ALA A 224 -29.09 21.79 52.26
C ALA A 224 -29.35 23.29 52.53
N THR A 225 -28.28 24.11 52.65
CA THR A 225 -28.38 25.54 52.79
C THR A 225 -29.06 26.21 51.59
N LEU A 226 -28.66 25.84 50.37
CA LEU A 226 -29.27 26.35 49.13
C LEU A 226 -30.76 26.03 49.05
N LYS A 227 -31.16 24.82 49.43
CA LYS A 227 -32.57 24.43 49.53
C LYS A 227 -33.35 25.22 50.58
N SER A 228 -32.72 25.55 51.73
CA SER A 228 -33.34 26.34 52.78
C SER A 228 -33.60 27.80 52.36
N ILE A 229 -32.81 28.33 51.44
CA ILE A 229 -32.98 29.67 50.83
C ILE A 229 -34.03 29.65 49.74
N GLY A 230 -34.58 28.46 49.34
CA GLY A 230 -35.67 28.35 48.36
C GLY A 230 -35.25 27.83 46.98
N MET A 231 -34.05 27.22 46.83
CA MET A 231 -33.64 26.60 45.57
C MET A 231 -34.61 25.48 45.18
N THR A 232 -35.14 25.56 43.95
CA THR A 232 -36.05 24.55 43.37
C THR A 232 -35.25 23.33 42.88
N LYS A 233 -35.94 22.18 42.75
CA LYS A 233 -35.36 20.95 42.24
C LYS A 233 -34.85 21.13 40.80
N LYS A 234 -35.46 22.00 39.99
CA LYS A 234 -35.03 22.30 38.60
C LYS A 234 -33.70 23.05 38.60
N GLU A 235 -33.55 24.04 39.46
CA GLU A 235 -32.33 24.83 39.59
C GLU A 235 -31.18 23.97 40.12
N PHE A 236 -31.44 23.11 41.08
CA PHE A 236 -30.47 22.13 41.56
C PHE A 236 -29.97 21.21 40.48
N ASN A 237 -30.86 20.59 39.69
CA ASN A 237 -30.49 19.70 38.59
C ASN A 237 -29.72 20.46 37.49
N LYS A 238 -30.09 21.70 37.21
CA LYS A 238 -29.39 22.55 36.23
C LYS A 238 -27.97 22.87 36.71
N MET A 239 -27.78 23.13 37.98
CA MET A 239 -26.48 23.39 38.58
C MET A 239 -25.56 22.17 38.45
N ILE A 240 -26.03 20.98 38.82
CA ILE A 240 -25.27 19.72 38.70
C ILE A 240 -24.92 19.43 37.24
N PHE A 241 -25.89 19.65 36.34
CA PHE A 241 -25.66 19.46 34.88
C PHE A 241 -24.55 20.41 34.37
N LEU A 242 -24.60 21.68 34.71
CA LEU A 242 -23.59 22.65 34.29
C LEU A 242 -22.20 22.33 34.89
N GLU A 243 -22.14 21.90 36.12
CA GLU A 243 -20.89 21.48 36.77
C GLU A 243 -20.29 20.26 36.00
N SER A 244 -21.10 19.24 35.77
CA SER A 244 -20.68 18.05 34.99
C SER A 244 -20.24 18.39 33.55
N PHE A 245 -20.97 19.30 32.89
CA PHE A 245 -20.63 19.78 31.55
C PHE A 245 -19.28 20.49 31.55
N LEU A 246 -18.99 21.35 32.51
CA LEU A 246 -17.70 22.02 32.62
C LEU A 246 -16.53 21.05 32.85
N TYR A 247 -16.74 19.99 33.63
CA TYR A 247 -15.74 18.91 33.78
C TYR A 247 -15.50 18.18 32.46
N SER A 248 -16.57 17.87 31.74
CA SER A 248 -16.46 17.22 30.41
C SER A 248 -15.69 18.07 29.40
N VAL A 249 -16.00 19.37 29.31
CA VAL A 249 -15.28 20.30 28.42
C VAL A 249 -13.78 20.38 28.78
N LYS A 250 -13.46 20.47 30.09
CA LYS A 250 -12.05 20.43 30.53
C LYS A 250 -11.33 19.16 30.15
N SER A 251 -11.97 18.02 30.32
CA SER A 251 -11.41 16.73 29.92
C SER A 251 -11.16 16.65 28.41
N LEU A 252 -12.08 17.13 27.59
CA LEU A 252 -11.93 17.17 26.13
C LEU A 252 -10.80 18.10 25.68
N LEU A 253 -10.68 19.27 26.28
CA LEU A 253 -9.61 20.21 25.96
C LEU A 253 -8.20 19.67 26.20
N ILE A 254 -8.04 18.73 27.14
CA ILE A 254 -6.76 18.07 27.41
C ILE A 254 -6.65 16.75 26.63
N GLY A 255 -7.70 15.94 26.63
CA GLY A 255 -7.68 14.60 26.06
C GLY A 255 -7.57 14.59 24.54
N LEU A 256 -8.28 15.49 23.82
CA LEU A 256 -8.23 15.55 22.37
C LEU A 256 -6.83 15.88 21.81
N PRO A 257 -6.12 16.91 22.28
CA PRO A 257 -4.76 17.19 21.81
C PRO A 257 -3.79 16.03 22.06
N ILE A 258 -3.90 15.39 23.24
CA ILE A 258 -3.07 14.22 23.57
C ILE A 258 -3.40 13.05 22.63
N GLY A 259 -4.69 12.75 22.41
CA GLY A 259 -5.12 11.68 21.53
C GLY A 259 -4.69 11.88 20.06
N ILE A 260 -4.82 13.10 19.55
CA ILE A 260 -4.34 13.47 18.20
C ILE A 260 -2.82 13.36 18.12
N GLY A 261 -2.09 13.84 19.14
CA GLY A 261 -0.65 13.75 19.22
C GLY A 261 -0.14 12.30 19.21
N LEU A 262 -0.75 11.43 20.01
CA LEU A 262 -0.44 9.99 20.04
C LEU A 262 -0.74 9.33 18.68
N SER A 263 -1.87 9.66 18.04
CA SER A 263 -2.21 9.18 16.70
C SER A 263 -1.15 9.58 15.68
N TYR A 264 -0.64 10.81 15.77
CA TYR A 264 0.43 11.29 14.90
C TYR A 264 1.77 10.58 15.15
N LEU A 265 2.12 10.32 16.42
CA LEU A 265 3.33 9.55 16.76
C LEU A 265 3.28 8.13 16.23
N ILE A 266 2.11 7.46 16.34
CA ILE A 266 1.91 6.12 15.74
C ILE A 266 2.09 6.18 14.21
N TYR A 267 1.54 7.20 13.55
CA TYR A 267 1.73 7.43 12.12
C TYR A 267 3.22 7.57 11.77
N LEU A 268 3.99 8.36 12.52
CA LEU A 268 5.43 8.52 12.27
C LEU A 268 6.19 7.19 12.37
N GLY A 269 5.86 6.35 13.35
CA GLY A 269 6.47 5.02 13.48
C GLY A 269 6.12 4.08 12.32
N LEU A 270 4.88 4.12 11.82
CA LEU A 270 4.43 3.26 10.73
C LEU A 270 4.84 3.76 9.34
N LYS A 271 5.03 5.08 9.17
CA LYS A 271 5.44 5.70 7.90
C LYS A 271 6.76 5.16 7.36
N GLN A 272 7.66 4.69 8.23
CA GLN A 272 8.92 4.08 7.81
C GLN A 272 8.74 2.75 7.07
N SER A 273 7.69 2.00 7.42
CA SER A 273 7.42 0.68 6.85
C SER A 273 6.28 0.67 5.83
N LEU A 274 5.38 1.63 5.90
CA LEU A 274 4.16 1.68 5.08
C LEU A 274 3.99 3.06 4.45
N VAL A 275 3.72 3.08 3.15
CA VAL A 275 3.51 4.33 2.39
C VAL A 275 2.04 4.71 2.44
N PHE A 276 1.67 5.60 3.37
CA PHE A 276 0.33 6.18 3.44
C PHE A 276 0.38 7.61 4.01
N THR A 277 -0.64 8.39 3.70
CA THR A 277 -0.77 9.77 4.19
C THR A 277 -1.51 9.79 5.51
N TYR A 278 -1.07 10.64 6.45
CA TYR A 278 -1.79 10.83 7.70
C TYR A 278 -3.20 11.38 7.48
N VAL A 279 -4.17 10.67 8.01
CA VAL A 279 -5.57 11.11 8.05
C VAL A 279 -5.96 11.27 9.52
N PRO A 280 -6.25 12.48 10.00
CA PRO A 280 -6.70 12.69 11.36
C PRO A 280 -7.95 11.86 11.69
N PRO A 281 -8.10 11.36 12.93
CA PRO A 281 -9.21 10.47 13.30
C PRO A 281 -10.54 11.23 13.51
N TYR A 282 -11.06 11.90 12.48
CA TYR A 282 -12.27 12.74 12.56
C TYR A 282 -13.47 12.01 13.16
N LYS A 283 -13.67 10.74 12.79
CA LYS A 283 -14.77 9.93 13.33
C LYS A 283 -14.63 9.72 14.84
N GLY A 284 -13.41 9.44 15.32
CA GLY A 284 -13.15 9.29 16.75
C GLY A 284 -13.36 10.60 17.51
N ILE A 285 -12.93 11.73 16.94
CA ILE A 285 -13.13 13.06 17.53
C ILE A 285 -14.64 13.36 17.68
N ILE A 286 -15.43 13.12 16.62
CA ILE A 286 -16.89 13.37 16.64
C ILE A 286 -17.60 12.49 17.67
N ILE A 287 -17.19 11.23 17.84
CA ILE A 287 -17.79 10.31 18.81
C ILE A 287 -17.43 10.68 20.24
N SER A 288 -16.29 11.31 20.48
CA SER A 288 -15.82 11.71 21.83
C SER A 288 -16.44 13.01 22.33
N ILE A 289 -17.06 13.80 21.47
CA ILE A 289 -17.79 15.05 21.78
C ILE A 289 -19.27 14.73 22.04
#